data_fd7211174053a1ddb61039df0f0ee7ad
#
_entry.id   fd7211174053a1ddb61039df0f0ee7ad
#
_cell.length_a   1.000
_cell.length_b   1.000
_cell.length_c   1.000
_cell.angle_alpha   90.00
_cell.angle_beta   90.00
_cell.angle_gamma   90.00
#
_symmetry.space_group_name_H-M   'P 1'
#
loop_
_entity.id
_entity.type
_entity.pdbx_description
1 polymer ?
#
loop_
_entity_poly.entity_id
_entity_poly.type
_entity_poly.pdbx_seq_one_letter_code
_entity_poly.pdbx_strand_id
1 'polypeptide(L)'
;MNYLWGGMLLTGIVYGVLTGNVKDITDAVLASSREAVTLCFTMFGIVAFWSGLMEVAVDAGIMKGMTKLLKPVMGFLFPKIPKEHPALTSISANFVANILGLGWAATPAGLRAMSELAHLEEERGKLTDVASDEMCTFLVINISSLQLIPVNIIAYRSQYGSVNPAGIIAPAILATLTGTLVAVFFCKWKTKAVKHQFCACKTCDFHA
;
A
#
# COMPACT_ATOMS: atom_id res chain seq x y z
N MET A 1 1.48 -8.99 16.47
CA MET A 1 2.04 -9.91 15.45
C MET A 1 3.19 -10.73 15.97
N ASN A 2 4.20 -10.15 16.66
CA ASN A 2 5.37 -10.87 17.18
C ASN A 2 5.03 -12.05 18.10
N TYR A 3 4.07 -11.86 19.03
CA TYR A 3 3.63 -12.92 19.94
C TYR A 3 2.96 -14.11 19.23
N LEU A 4 2.26 -13.84 18.12
CA LEU A 4 1.61 -14.89 17.33
C LEU A 4 2.66 -15.75 16.60
N TRP A 5 3.64 -15.13 15.96
CA TRP A 5 4.75 -15.82 15.32
C TRP A 5 5.60 -16.60 16.34
N GLY A 6 5.95 -15.95 17.46
CA GLY A 6 6.70 -16.61 18.53
C GLY A 6 5.93 -17.80 19.11
N GLY A 7 4.62 -17.67 19.32
CA GLY A 7 3.76 -18.76 19.80
C GLY A 7 3.70 -19.94 18.81
N MET A 8 3.58 -19.68 17.50
CA MET A 8 3.60 -20.74 16.48
C MET A 8 4.93 -21.50 16.45
N LEU A 9 6.06 -20.79 16.53
CA LEU A 9 7.37 -21.40 16.55
C LEU A 9 7.57 -22.24 17.82
N LEU A 10 7.22 -21.72 18.98
CA LEU A 10 7.33 -22.43 20.26
C LEU A 10 6.45 -23.70 20.28
N THR A 11 5.20 -23.61 19.82
CA THR A 11 4.32 -24.76 19.76
C THR A 11 4.82 -25.83 18.79
N GLY A 12 5.39 -25.45 17.65
CA GLY A 12 6.01 -26.36 16.70
C GLY A 12 7.23 -27.08 17.28
N ILE A 13 8.11 -26.36 17.97
CA ILE A 13 9.30 -26.93 18.62
C ILE A 13 8.88 -27.90 19.74
N VAL A 14 7.98 -27.47 20.64
CA VAL A 14 7.50 -28.29 21.75
C VAL A 14 6.85 -29.57 21.24
N TYR A 15 5.98 -29.47 20.23
CA TYR A 15 5.35 -30.62 19.61
C TYR A 15 6.38 -31.60 19.02
N GLY A 16 7.37 -31.11 18.27
CA GLY A 16 8.39 -31.97 17.67
C GLY A 16 9.32 -32.63 18.73
N VAL A 17 9.61 -31.95 19.84
CA VAL A 17 10.36 -32.55 20.97
C VAL A 17 9.51 -33.65 21.63
N LEU A 18 8.22 -33.42 21.88
CA LEU A 18 7.32 -34.40 22.51
C LEU A 18 7.07 -35.63 21.62
N THR A 19 7.10 -35.46 20.29
CA THR A 19 6.94 -36.56 19.33
C THR A 19 8.24 -37.29 18.99
N GLY A 20 9.39 -36.86 19.59
CA GLY A 20 10.70 -37.47 19.35
C GLY A 20 11.36 -37.09 18.01
N ASN A 21 10.81 -36.12 17.27
CA ASN A 21 11.25 -35.70 15.93
C ASN A 21 12.27 -34.54 15.98
N VAL A 22 13.17 -34.52 16.96
CA VAL A 22 14.17 -33.45 17.14
C VAL A 22 15.09 -33.31 15.93
N LYS A 23 15.42 -34.44 15.30
CA LYS A 23 16.25 -34.42 14.06
C LYS A 23 15.55 -33.68 12.93
N ASP A 24 14.27 -33.96 12.71
CA ASP A 24 13.50 -33.30 11.64
C ASP A 24 13.35 -31.79 11.88
N ILE A 25 13.24 -31.35 13.14
CA ILE A 25 13.24 -29.92 13.50
C ILE A 25 14.57 -29.28 13.10
N THR A 26 15.69 -29.93 13.46
CA THR A 26 17.03 -29.40 13.17
C THR A 26 17.27 -29.33 11.66
N ASP A 27 16.93 -30.39 10.94
CA ASP A 27 17.05 -30.43 9.49
C ASP A 27 16.16 -29.37 8.81
N ALA A 28 14.92 -29.19 9.29
CA ALA A 28 14.02 -28.16 8.81
C ALA A 28 14.56 -26.73 9.04
N VAL A 29 15.14 -26.45 10.22
CA VAL A 29 15.76 -25.15 10.51
C VAL A 29 16.93 -24.85 9.58
N LEU A 30 17.81 -25.84 9.34
CA LEU A 30 18.94 -25.70 8.45
C LEU A 30 18.51 -25.52 6.99
N ALA A 31 17.52 -26.32 6.55
CA ALA A 31 16.95 -26.21 5.21
C ALA A 31 16.29 -24.85 4.99
N SER A 32 15.44 -24.40 5.92
CA SER A 32 14.77 -23.10 5.87
C SER A 32 15.76 -21.93 5.88
N SER A 33 16.87 -22.05 6.62
CA SER A 33 17.91 -21.03 6.62
C SER A 33 18.58 -20.88 5.26
N ARG A 34 18.90 -22.00 4.59
CA ARG A 34 19.47 -21.99 3.23
C ARG A 34 18.48 -21.44 2.22
N GLU A 35 17.22 -21.85 2.32
CA GLU A 35 16.15 -21.36 1.45
C GLU A 35 15.96 -19.84 1.61
N ALA A 36 15.96 -19.33 2.85
CA ALA A 36 15.87 -17.90 3.13
C ALA A 36 17.00 -17.09 2.49
N VAL A 37 18.26 -17.57 2.57
CA VAL A 37 19.40 -16.91 1.93
C VAL A 37 19.24 -16.90 0.42
N THR A 38 18.90 -18.04 -0.18
CA THR A 38 18.67 -18.16 -1.64
C THR A 38 17.54 -17.23 -2.09
N LEU A 39 16.45 -17.18 -1.32
CA LEU A 39 15.32 -16.29 -1.57
C LEU A 39 15.76 -14.82 -1.52
N CYS A 40 16.53 -14.42 -0.51
CA CYS A 40 17.05 -13.05 -0.39
C CYS A 40 17.85 -12.62 -1.62
N PHE A 41 18.80 -13.45 -2.07
CA PHE A 41 19.62 -13.13 -3.24
C PHE A 41 18.77 -13.08 -4.53
N THR A 42 17.86 -14.01 -4.72
CA THR A 42 16.98 -14.03 -5.89
C THR A 42 16.08 -12.80 -5.91
N MET A 43 15.45 -12.49 -4.79
CA MET A 43 14.58 -11.31 -4.68
C MET A 43 15.35 -10.01 -4.83
N PHE A 44 16.57 -9.93 -4.27
CA PHE A 44 17.45 -8.79 -4.46
C PHE A 44 17.74 -8.54 -5.95
N GLY A 45 18.11 -9.60 -6.70
CA GLY A 45 18.37 -9.49 -8.15
C GLY A 45 17.15 -9.02 -8.93
N ILE A 46 15.98 -9.60 -8.66
CA ILE A 46 14.72 -9.24 -9.35
C ILE A 46 14.30 -7.80 -9.02
N VAL A 47 14.38 -7.42 -7.74
CA VAL A 47 14.02 -6.06 -7.31
C VAL A 47 15.00 -5.03 -7.88
N ALA A 48 16.31 -5.32 -7.88
CA ALA A 48 17.32 -4.43 -8.45
C ALA A 48 17.12 -4.24 -9.96
N PHE A 49 16.88 -5.32 -10.70
CA PHE A 49 16.59 -5.25 -12.14
C PHE A 49 15.33 -4.43 -12.42
N TRP A 50 14.23 -4.71 -11.69
CA TRP A 50 12.97 -3.99 -11.84
C TRP A 50 13.10 -2.51 -11.49
N SER A 51 13.87 -2.20 -10.45
CA SER A 51 14.15 -0.82 -10.04
C SER A 51 14.90 -0.05 -11.11
N GLY A 52 15.93 -0.66 -11.70
CA GLY A 52 16.67 -0.04 -12.81
C GLY A 52 15.79 0.19 -14.03
N LEU A 53 14.93 -0.78 -14.38
CA LEU A 53 13.99 -0.63 -15.49
C LEU A 53 12.99 0.52 -15.25
N MET A 54 12.51 0.65 -14.01
CA MET A 54 11.59 1.72 -13.64
C MET A 54 12.26 3.09 -13.57
N GLU A 55 13.53 3.17 -13.19
CA GLU A 55 14.29 4.42 -13.23
C GLU A 55 14.38 4.96 -14.67
N VAL A 56 14.67 4.08 -15.63
CA VAL A 56 14.65 4.43 -17.05
C VAL A 56 13.25 4.92 -17.49
N ALA A 57 12.19 4.30 -17.00
CA ALA A 57 10.82 4.71 -17.29
C ALA A 57 10.47 6.09 -16.68
N VAL A 58 11.01 6.38 -15.49
CA VAL A 58 10.88 7.70 -14.83
C VAL A 58 11.59 8.77 -15.64
N ASP A 59 12.82 8.52 -16.06
CA ASP A 59 13.62 9.45 -16.90
C ASP A 59 12.98 9.68 -18.27
N ALA A 60 12.36 8.64 -18.83
CA ALA A 60 11.57 8.76 -20.06
C ALA A 60 10.27 9.61 -19.91
N GLY A 61 9.96 10.09 -18.69
CA GLY A 61 8.84 10.97 -18.41
C GLY A 61 7.49 10.26 -18.22
N ILE A 62 7.47 8.95 -18.10
CA ILE A 62 6.23 8.16 -17.86
C ILE A 62 5.53 8.62 -16.58
N MET A 63 6.29 8.91 -15.51
CA MET A 63 5.74 9.44 -14.25
C MET A 63 4.97 10.75 -14.46
N LYS A 64 5.53 11.68 -15.25
CA LYS A 64 4.87 12.98 -15.56
C LYS A 64 3.58 12.76 -16.37
N GLY A 65 3.61 11.84 -17.34
CA GLY A 65 2.44 11.48 -18.13
C GLY A 65 1.33 10.87 -17.27
N MET A 66 1.65 9.91 -16.43
CA MET A 66 0.70 9.25 -15.53
C MET A 66 0.14 10.22 -14.47
N THR A 67 0.96 11.09 -13.90
CA THR A 67 0.50 12.14 -12.97
C THR A 67 -0.51 13.08 -13.62
N LYS A 68 -0.29 13.47 -14.90
CA LYS A 68 -1.28 14.26 -15.64
C LYS A 68 -2.59 13.51 -15.87
N LEU A 69 -2.52 12.24 -16.20
CA LEU A 69 -3.70 11.37 -16.37
C LEU A 69 -4.49 11.20 -15.06
N LEU A 70 -3.80 11.15 -13.93
CA LEU A 70 -4.41 11.01 -12.60
C LEU A 70 -5.02 12.33 -12.06
N LYS A 71 -4.68 13.50 -12.59
CA LYS A 71 -5.22 14.79 -12.12
C LYS A 71 -6.75 14.82 -11.96
N PRO A 72 -7.55 14.37 -12.95
CA PRO A 72 -9.02 14.37 -12.78
C PRO A 72 -9.47 13.42 -11.66
N VAL A 73 -8.80 12.28 -11.50
CA VAL A 73 -9.09 11.32 -10.43
C VAL A 73 -8.75 11.92 -9.06
N MET A 74 -7.63 12.65 -8.96
CA MET A 74 -7.24 13.35 -7.73
C MET A 74 -8.26 14.42 -7.35
N GLY A 75 -8.74 15.22 -8.30
CA GLY A 75 -9.79 16.21 -8.05
C GLY A 75 -11.11 15.60 -7.58
N PHE A 76 -11.43 14.39 -8.07
CA PHE A 76 -12.60 13.63 -7.62
C PHE A 76 -12.39 13.04 -6.21
N LEU A 77 -11.22 12.48 -5.92
CA LEU A 77 -10.92 11.84 -4.63
C LEU A 77 -10.72 12.86 -3.51
N PHE A 78 -10.03 13.97 -3.80
CA PHE A 78 -9.62 14.99 -2.83
C PHE A 78 -10.18 16.38 -3.18
N PRO A 79 -11.48 16.58 -3.19
CA PRO A 79 -12.11 17.85 -3.61
C PRO A 79 -11.81 19.03 -2.70
N LYS A 80 -11.38 18.78 -1.47
CA LYS A 80 -11.10 19.83 -0.48
C LYS A 80 -9.65 20.32 -0.52
N ILE A 81 -8.74 19.63 -1.24
CA ILE A 81 -7.35 20.06 -1.40
C ILE A 81 -7.26 21.05 -2.56
N PRO A 82 -6.59 22.20 -2.40
CA PRO A 82 -6.37 23.16 -3.49
C PRO A 82 -5.61 22.50 -4.65
N LYS A 83 -6.01 22.80 -5.89
CA LYS A 83 -5.48 22.13 -7.10
C LYS A 83 -3.98 22.25 -7.31
N GLU A 84 -3.35 23.27 -6.73
CA GLU A 84 -1.91 23.54 -6.83
C GLU A 84 -1.14 23.17 -5.57
N HIS A 85 -1.81 22.57 -4.57
CA HIS A 85 -1.15 22.23 -3.33
C HIS A 85 -0.15 21.07 -3.51
N PRO A 86 1.06 21.14 -2.89
CA PRO A 86 2.10 20.11 -3.00
C PRO A 86 1.63 18.71 -2.65
N ALA A 87 0.72 18.57 -1.69
CA ALA A 87 0.13 17.29 -1.28
C ALA A 87 -0.45 16.49 -2.47
N LEU A 88 -1.14 17.16 -3.42
CA LEU A 88 -1.68 16.46 -4.59
C LEU A 88 -0.59 15.87 -5.48
N THR A 89 0.56 16.54 -5.58
CA THR A 89 1.70 16.04 -6.33
C THR A 89 2.31 14.82 -5.66
N SER A 90 2.50 14.87 -4.35
CA SER A 90 3.06 13.76 -3.56
C SER A 90 2.11 12.55 -3.53
N ILE A 91 0.80 12.77 -3.37
CA ILE A 91 -0.24 11.72 -3.46
C ILE A 91 -0.23 11.08 -4.86
N SER A 92 -0.18 11.89 -5.92
CA SER A 92 -0.15 11.39 -7.29
C SER A 92 1.10 10.57 -7.56
N ALA A 93 2.27 11.00 -7.09
CA ALA A 93 3.52 10.27 -7.21
C ALA A 93 3.46 8.92 -6.47
N ASN A 94 2.91 8.90 -5.26
CA ASN A 94 2.69 7.66 -4.50
C ASN A 94 1.77 6.69 -5.26
N PHE A 95 0.65 7.16 -5.80
CA PHE A 95 -0.28 6.31 -6.54
C PHE A 95 0.33 5.78 -7.83
N VAL A 96 1.06 6.60 -8.58
CA VAL A 96 1.79 6.15 -9.78
C VAL A 96 2.82 5.08 -9.41
N ALA A 97 3.60 5.28 -8.35
CA ALA A 97 4.58 4.32 -7.89
C ALA A 97 3.92 2.97 -7.50
N ASN A 98 2.80 3.00 -6.79
CA ASN A 98 2.04 1.79 -6.46
C ASN A 98 1.48 1.09 -7.71
N ILE A 99 0.88 1.83 -8.64
CA ILE A 99 0.36 1.28 -9.91
C ILE A 99 1.47 0.57 -10.69
N LEU A 100 2.67 1.15 -10.74
CA LEU A 100 3.83 0.57 -11.40
C LEU A 100 4.50 -0.57 -10.61
N GLY A 101 4.02 -0.90 -9.42
CA GLY A 101 4.59 -1.95 -8.58
C GLY A 101 5.87 -1.56 -7.84
N LEU A 102 6.17 -0.26 -7.74
CA LEU A 102 7.33 0.30 -7.05
C LEU A 102 7.03 0.52 -5.55
N GLY A 103 6.64 -0.53 -4.82
CA GLY A 103 6.20 -0.39 -3.43
C GLY A 103 7.18 0.34 -2.51
N TRP A 104 8.48 0.12 -2.68
CA TRP A 104 9.53 0.78 -1.90
C TRP A 104 9.72 2.26 -2.28
N ALA A 105 9.56 2.64 -3.56
CA ALA A 105 9.60 4.03 -4.00
C ALA A 105 8.30 4.79 -3.64
N ALA A 106 7.19 4.09 -3.47
CA ALA A 106 5.93 4.66 -3.02
C ALA A 106 6.00 5.13 -1.55
N THR A 107 6.79 4.47 -0.70
CA THR A 107 6.89 4.79 0.74
C THR A 107 7.34 6.24 1.00
N PRO A 108 8.48 6.74 0.47
CA PRO A 108 8.89 8.12 0.71
C PRO A 108 7.91 9.14 0.11
N ALA A 109 7.28 8.84 -1.02
CA ALA A 109 6.23 9.69 -1.60
C ALA A 109 4.98 9.73 -0.70
N GLY A 110 4.61 8.60 -0.11
CA GLY A 110 3.50 8.49 0.84
C GLY A 110 3.74 9.25 2.14
N LEU A 111 4.94 9.13 2.71
CA LEU A 111 5.32 9.88 3.91
C LEU A 111 5.31 11.40 3.66
N ARG A 112 5.82 11.83 2.51
CA ARG A 112 5.77 13.24 2.10
C ARG A 112 4.33 13.71 1.92
N ALA A 113 3.47 12.92 1.28
CA ALA A 113 2.06 13.23 1.13
C ALA A 113 1.36 13.42 2.48
N MET A 114 1.63 12.57 3.47
CA MET A 114 1.07 12.71 4.81
C MET A 114 1.58 13.95 5.53
N SER A 115 2.87 14.28 5.40
CA SER A 115 3.46 15.51 5.97
C SER A 115 2.82 16.76 5.36
N GLU A 116 2.65 16.80 4.04
CA GLU A 116 2.01 17.93 3.33
C GLU A 116 0.51 18.06 3.69
N LEU A 117 -0.17 16.94 3.94
CA LEU A 117 -1.56 16.96 4.41
C LEU A 117 -1.66 17.47 5.86
N ALA A 118 -0.69 17.12 6.73
CA ALA A 118 -0.62 17.64 8.08
C ALA A 118 -0.43 19.16 8.07
N HIS A 119 0.49 19.64 7.25
CA HIS A 119 0.74 21.09 7.08
C HIS A 119 -0.51 21.84 6.59
N LEU A 120 -1.25 21.25 5.65
CA LEU A 120 -2.51 21.81 5.16
C LEU A 120 -3.57 21.93 6.26
N GLU A 121 -3.63 20.99 7.22
CA GLU A 121 -4.56 21.08 8.34
C GLU A 121 -4.11 22.12 9.38
N GLU A 122 -2.80 22.29 9.59
CA GLU A 122 -2.26 23.39 10.40
C GLU A 122 -2.61 24.76 9.81
N GLU A 123 -2.45 24.94 8.50
CA GLU A 123 -2.83 26.17 7.79
C GLU A 123 -4.35 26.46 7.89
N ARG A 124 -5.16 25.42 8.01
CA ARG A 124 -6.62 25.54 8.23
C ARG A 124 -6.99 25.85 9.67
N GLY A 125 -6.00 25.97 10.58
CA GLY A 125 -6.22 26.23 12.00
C GLY A 125 -6.80 25.06 12.77
N LYS A 126 -6.72 23.85 12.24
CA LYS A 126 -7.15 22.61 12.88
C LYS A 126 -5.95 21.88 13.46
N LEU A 127 -5.47 22.35 14.60
CA LEU A 127 -4.51 21.61 15.42
C LEU A 127 -5.26 20.46 16.10
N THR A 128 -5.30 19.30 15.47
CA THR A 128 -5.95 18.12 16.06
C THR A 128 -5.02 16.93 15.99
N ASP A 129 -4.94 16.19 17.08
CA ASP A 129 -4.32 14.87 17.14
C ASP A 129 -5.12 13.81 16.34
N VAL A 130 -6.10 14.26 15.56
CA VAL A 130 -7.01 13.40 14.78
C VAL A 130 -6.73 13.59 13.29
N ALA A 131 -6.54 12.49 12.58
CA ALA A 131 -6.31 12.49 11.14
C ALA A 131 -7.52 13.10 10.38
N SER A 132 -7.24 13.95 9.39
CA SER A 132 -8.26 14.55 8.53
C SER A 132 -8.94 13.52 7.61
N ASP A 133 -10.10 13.87 7.05
CA ASP A 133 -10.79 13.04 6.07
C ASP A 133 -9.91 12.71 4.87
N GLU A 134 -9.07 13.67 4.46
CA GLU A 134 -8.13 13.54 3.35
C GLU A 134 -7.02 12.56 3.68
N MET A 135 -6.45 12.63 4.89
CA MET A 135 -5.45 11.67 5.36
C MET A 135 -6.02 10.25 5.43
N CYS A 136 -7.23 10.10 6.00
CA CYS A 136 -7.92 8.81 6.07
C CYS A 136 -8.21 8.26 4.67
N THR A 137 -8.69 9.09 3.75
CA THR A 137 -8.97 8.71 2.36
C THR A 137 -7.70 8.25 1.65
N PHE A 138 -6.60 8.98 1.81
CA PHE A 138 -5.31 8.62 1.25
C PHE A 138 -4.82 7.27 1.77
N LEU A 139 -4.87 7.03 3.10
CA LEU A 139 -4.46 5.78 3.70
C LEU A 139 -5.30 4.60 3.24
N VAL A 140 -6.63 4.73 3.21
CA VAL A 140 -7.52 3.63 2.80
C VAL A 140 -7.28 3.25 1.34
N ILE A 141 -7.11 4.23 0.45
CA ILE A 141 -6.83 3.96 -0.97
C ILE A 141 -5.41 3.39 -1.15
N ASN A 142 -4.43 3.90 -0.42
CA ASN A 142 -3.06 3.41 -0.47
C ASN A 142 -2.94 1.95 0.00
N ILE A 143 -3.69 1.57 1.04
CA ILE A 143 -3.75 0.19 1.54
C ILE A 143 -4.43 -0.74 0.52
N SER A 144 -5.43 -0.26 -0.22
CA SER A 144 -6.11 -1.06 -1.27
C SER A 144 -5.20 -1.40 -2.45
N SER A 145 -4.08 -0.67 -2.60
CA SER A 145 -2.93 -0.92 -3.48
C SER A 145 -3.30 -1.43 -4.88
N LEU A 146 -3.75 -0.53 -5.76
CA LEU A 146 -3.91 -0.87 -7.18
C LEU A 146 -2.52 -1.10 -7.80
N GLN A 147 -2.21 -2.35 -8.15
CA GLN A 147 -0.96 -2.73 -8.80
C GLN A 147 -1.25 -3.33 -10.17
N LEU A 148 -0.56 -2.84 -11.21
CA LEU A 148 -0.61 -3.44 -12.54
C LEU A 148 0.32 -4.65 -12.64
N ILE A 149 1.48 -4.58 -11.99
CA ILE A 149 2.48 -5.64 -12.05
C ILE A 149 2.88 -6.04 -10.64
N PRO A 150 2.39 -7.18 -10.12
CA PRO A 150 2.76 -7.70 -8.81
C PRO A 150 4.13 -8.39 -8.87
N VAL A 151 5.21 -7.61 -9.00
CA VAL A 151 6.58 -8.10 -9.23
C VAL A 151 7.00 -9.14 -8.20
N ASN A 152 6.76 -8.89 -6.92
CA ASN A 152 7.14 -9.80 -5.84
C ASN A 152 6.45 -11.16 -5.98
N ILE A 153 5.15 -11.18 -6.32
CA ILE A 153 4.40 -12.42 -6.47
C ILE A 153 4.89 -13.21 -7.69
N ILE A 154 5.19 -12.52 -8.80
CA ILE A 154 5.77 -13.14 -10.00
C ILE A 154 7.12 -13.75 -9.66
N ALA A 155 7.97 -13.05 -8.91
CA ALA A 155 9.27 -13.51 -8.46
C ALA A 155 9.17 -14.79 -7.61
N TYR A 156 8.31 -14.79 -6.59
CA TYR A 156 8.06 -15.98 -5.78
C TYR A 156 7.56 -17.16 -6.62
N ARG A 157 6.57 -16.94 -7.48
CA ARG A 157 6.04 -17.99 -8.36
C ARG A 157 7.12 -18.57 -9.28
N SER A 158 8.01 -17.72 -9.81
CA SER A 158 9.14 -18.17 -10.63
C SER A 158 10.11 -19.02 -9.83
N GLN A 159 10.43 -18.62 -8.61
CA GLN A 159 11.38 -19.34 -7.76
C GLN A 159 10.85 -20.72 -7.33
N TYR A 160 9.56 -20.83 -7.04
CA TYR A 160 8.92 -22.09 -6.67
C TYR A 160 8.44 -22.92 -7.87
N GLY A 161 9.01 -22.69 -9.06
CA GLY A 161 8.86 -23.56 -10.22
C GLY A 161 7.48 -23.50 -10.90
N SER A 162 6.75 -22.38 -10.77
CA SER A 162 5.49 -22.20 -11.49
C SER A 162 5.71 -22.23 -13.01
N VAL A 163 4.94 -23.03 -13.73
CA VAL A 163 4.97 -23.13 -15.20
C VAL A 163 4.68 -21.79 -15.88
N ASN A 164 3.82 -20.96 -15.28
CA ASN A 164 3.49 -19.63 -15.78
C ASN A 164 3.46 -18.63 -14.63
N PRO A 165 4.62 -18.05 -14.23
CA PRO A 165 4.70 -17.08 -13.16
C PRO A 165 3.87 -15.81 -13.42
N ALA A 166 3.85 -15.34 -14.68
CA ALA A 166 3.13 -14.14 -15.10
C ALA A 166 1.59 -14.31 -15.16
N GLY A 167 1.08 -15.53 -15.15
CA GLY A 167 -0.35 -15.80 -15.20
C GLY A 167 -1.17 -15.20 -14.07
N ILE A 168 -0.52 -14.75 -12.98
CA ILE A 168 -1.16 -14.06 -11.85
C ILE A 168 -1.53 -12.60 -12.16
N ILE A 169 -0.99 -11.98 -13.22
CA ILE A 169 -1.16 -10.56 -13.50
C ILE A 169 -2.64 -10.21 -13.69
N ALA A 170 -3.35 -10.92 -14.56
CA ALA A 170 -4.76 -10.63 -14.85
C ALA A 170 -5.67 -10.78 -13.61
N PRO A 171 -5.65 -11.89 -12.86
CA PRO A 171 -6.43 -12.00 -11.62
C PRO A 171 -6.00 -11.00 -10.54
N ALA A 172 -4.70 -10.66 -10.43
CA ALA A 172 -4.23 -9.67 -9.48
C ALA A 172 -4.76 -8.27 -9.80
N ILE A 173 -4.76 -7.85 -11.08
CA ILE A 173 -5.35 -6.58 -11.50
C ILE A 173 -6.84 -6.53 -11.17
N LEU A 174 -7.60 -7.58 -11.45
CA LEU A 174 -9.03 -7.65 -11.13
C LEU A 174 -9.27 -7.55 -9.61
N ALA A 175 -8.49 -8.27 -8.81
CA ALA A 175 -8.60 -8.27 -7.37
C ALA A 175 -8.28 -6.90 -6.76
N THR A 176 -7.17 -6.27 -7.19
CA THR A 176 -6.76 -4.95 -6.68
C THR A 176 -7.68 -3.84 -7.18
N LEU A 177 -8.20 -3.93 -8.40
CA LEU A 177 -9.19 -3.00 -8.95
C LEU A 177 -10.50 -3.06 -8.16
N THR A 178 -11.02 -4.24 -7.88
CA THR A 178 -12.24 -4.40 -7.07
C THR A 178 -12.03 -3.88 -5.65
N GLY A 179 -10.89 -4.18 -5.02
CA GLY A 179 -10.52 -3.64 -3.70
C GLY A 179 -10.48 -2.12 -3.69
N THR A 180 -9.84 -1.53 -4.70
CA THR A 180 -9.76 -0.05 -4.83
C THR A 180 -11.11 0.59 -5.07
N LEU A 181 -11.98 -0.01 -5.89
CA LEU A 181 -13.35 0.49 -6.09
C LEU A 181 -14.17 0.48 -4.80
N VAL A 182 -14.09 -0.59 -4.02
CA VAL A 182 -14.73 -0.69 -2.70
C VAL A 182 -14.18 0.36 -1.75
N ALA A 183 -12.85 0.55 -1.71
CA ALA A 183 -12.20 1.56 -0.88
C ALA A 183 -12.68 2.98 -1.22
N VAL A 184 -12.72 3.31 -2.51
CA VAL A 184 -13.22 4.63 -2.98
C VAL A 184 -14.69 4.82 -2.62
N PHE A 185 -15.52 3.80 -2.84
CA PHE A 185 -16.94 3.85 -2.49
C PHE A 185 -17.13 4.08 -0.98
N PHE A 186 -16.41 3.35 -0.14
CA PHE A 186 -16.46 3.48 1.31
C PHE A 186 -16.02 4.88 1.76
N CYS A 187 -14.92 5.41 1.24
CA CYS A 187 -14.46 6.76 1.56
C CYS A 187 -15.50 7.82 1.20
N LYS A 188 -16.08 7.72 0.00
CA LYS A 188 -17.12 8.67 -0.45
C LYS A 188 -18.40 8.59 0.38
N TRP A 189 -18.80 7.38 0.74
CA TRP A 189 -19.97 7.17 1.60
C TRP A 189 -19.77 7.77 2.99
N LYS A 190 -18.63 7.48 3.63
CA LYS A 190 -18.28 8.02 4.94
C LYS A 190 -18.20 9.56 4.92
N THR A 191 -17.54 10.14 3.93
CA THR A 191 -17.44 11.62 3.82
C THR A 191 -18.81 12.27 3.66
N LYS A 192 -19.77 11.64 2.98
CA LYS A 192 -21.17 12.12 2.91
C LYS A 192 -21.90 11.96 4.23
N ALA A 193 -21.75 10.83 4.92
CA ALA A 193 -22.42 10.55 6.19
C ALA A 193 -22.00 11.54 7.30
N VAL A 194 -20.69 11.82 7.41
CA VAL A 194 -20.16 12.80 8.38
C VAL A 194 -20.69 14.22 8.08
N LYS A 195 -20.79 14.60 6.80
CA LYS A 195 -21.34 15.89 6.41
C LYS A 195 -22.82 16.05 6.82
N HIS A 196 -23.57 14.96 6.80
CA HIS A 196 -24.98 14.95 7.25
C HIS A 196 -25.10 15.09 8.77
N GLN A 197 -24.19 14.47 9.54
CA GLN A 197 -24.18 14.58 11.00
C GLN A 197 -23.81 16.00 11.48
N PHE A 198 -22.87 16.66 10.85
CA PHE A 198 -22.51 18.05 11.16
C PHE A 198 -23.60 19.06 10.77
N CYS A 199 -24.34 18.81 9.70
CA CYS A 199 -25.52 19.65 9.36
C CYS A 199 -26.68 19.49 10.37
N ALA A 200 -26.89 18.28 10.87
CA ALA A 200 -27.96 18.04 11.87
C ALA A 200 -27.64 18.66 13.24
N CYS A 201 -26.36 18.76 13.61
CA CYS A 201 -25.96 19.39 14.87
C CYS A 201 -26.02 20.95 14.82
N LYS A 202 -25.77 21.54 13.63
CA LYS A 202 -25.85 23.01 13.47
C LYS A 202 -27.27 23.58 13.49
N THR A 203 -28.26 22.74 13.27
CA THR A 203 -29.68 23.15 13.36
C THR A 203 -30.24 23.08 14.79
N CYS A 204 -29.53 22.51 15.75
CA CYS A 204 -29.95 22.44 17.16
C CYS A 204 -29.50 23.64 18.02
N ASP A 205 -28.53 24.45 17.57
CA ASP A 205 -27.97 25.55 18.38
C ASP A 205 -28.62 26.92 18.11
N PHE A 206 -29.78 26.99 17.41
CA PHE A 206 -30.46 28.25 17.13
C PHE A 206 -31.77 28.47 17.90
N HIS A 207 -32.03 27.64 18.93
CA HIS A 207 -33.17 27.82 19.86
C HIS A 207 -32.73 27.56 21.31
N ALA A 208 -31.85 28.42 21.83
CA ALA A 208 -31.65 28.58 23.28
C ALA A 208 -31.32 30.04 23.57
#